data_509af21c9d9ecf58b3c80fc22e9bc068
#
_entry.id   509af21c9d9ecf58b3c80fc22e9bc068
#
_cell.length_a   1.000
_cell.length_b   1.000
_cell.length_c   1.000
_cell.angle_alpha   90.00
_cell.angle_beta   90.00
_cell.angle_gamma   90.00
#
_symmetry.space_group_name_H-M   'P 1'
#
loop_
_entity.id
_entity.type
_entity.pdbx_description
1 polymer ?
#
loop_
_entity_poly.entity_id
_entity_poly.type
_entity_poly.pdbx_seq_one_letter_code
_entity_poly.pdbx_strand_id
1 'polypeptide(L)'
;MNARYDCFCKLTDLLGAQESLTEARRHLHQFPELSFQEKSTAQWVGDKLQAWGYQVTRNVGGHGLVATLKNGEGKGIALRADMDALPIQEETQKPYASQHAGTMHACGHDGHTAMLLGAAQQLSLIHI
;
A
#
# COMPACT_ATOMS: atom_id res chain seq x y z
N MET A 1 37.74 3.45 3.35
CA MET A 1 36.74 3.90 2.38
C MET A 1 35.36 3.37 2.79
N ASN A 2 34.46 4.27 3.15
CA ASN A 2 33.18 3.91 3.75
C ASN A 2 32.20 3.48 2.69
N ALA A 3 32.00 2.17 2.55
CA ALA A 3 30.95 1.55 1.70
C ALA A 3 29.52 1.71 2.27
N ARG A 4 29.25 2.78 3.03
CA ARG A 4 27.98 2.95 3.77
C ARG A 4 26.94 3.86 3.10
N TYR A 5 27.23 4.42 1.94
CA TYR A 5 26.34 5.43 1.33
C TYR A 5 26.03 5.24 -0.15
N ASP A 6 26.42 4.12 -0.76
CA ASP A 6 26.07 3.84 -2.16
C ASP A 6 24.68 3.24 -2.38
N CYS A 7 23.88 3.14 -1.32
CA CYS A 7 22.48 2.73 -1.41
C CYS A 7 21.53 3.94 -1.58
N PHE A 8 21.95 4.92 -2.37
CA PHE A 8 21.03 5.94 -2.85
C PHE A 8 20.19 5.31 -3.97
N CYS A 9 18.97 4.94 -3.64
CA CYS A 9 17.92 4.74 -4.64
C CYS A 9 18.00 5.93 -5.60
N LYS A 10 18.43 5.70 -6.84
CA LYS A 10 18.55 6.79 -7.80
C LYS A 10 17.17 7.38 -7.99
N LEU A 11 17.07 8.70 -8.09
CA LEU A 11 15.81 9.40 -8.36
C LEU A 11 15.08 8.80 -9.58
N THR A 12 15.83 8.25 -10.54
CA THR A 12 15.33 7.50 -11.69
C THR A 12 14.54 6.25 -11.30
N ASP A 13 14.93 5.56 -10.23
CA ASP A 13 14.22 4.35 -9.76
C ASP A 13 12.90 4.72 -9.08
N LEU A 14 12.86 5.86 -8.40
CA LEU A 14 11.64 6.44 -7.85
C LEU A 14 10.68 6.92 -8.94
N LEU A 15 11.19 7.51 -10.03
CA LEU A 15 10.37 7.91 -11.17
C LEU A 15 9.75 6.70 -11.88
N GLY A 16 10.48 5.58 -11.98
CA GLY A 16 9.94 4.31 -12.48
C GLY A 16 8.85 3.71 -11.58
N ALA A 17 8.85 4.01 -10.28
CA ALA A 17 7.82 3.56 -9.35
C ALA A 17 6.50 4.35 -9.45
N GLN A 18 6.48 5.52 -10.09
CA GLN A 18 5.29 6.38 -10.15
C GLN A 18 4.12 5.70 -10.87
N GLU A 19 4.38 4.96 -11.93
CA GLU A 19 3.34 4.25 -12.69
C GLU A 19 2.69 3.17 -11.82
N SER A 20 3.49 2.33 -11.16
CA SER A 20 3.00 1.29 -10.28
C SER A 20 2.23 1.84 -9.06
N LEU A 21 2.64 3.00 -8.52
CA LEU A 21 1.92 3.70 -7.46
C LEU A 21 0.56 4.22 -7.94
N THR A 22 0.53 4.79 -9.14
CA THR A 22 -0.70 5.28 -9.77
C THR A 22 -1.68 4.14 -10.03
N GLU A 23 -1.19 3.00 -10.55
CA GLU A 23 -1.99 1.80 -10.76
C GLU A 23 -2.54 1.25 -9.45
N ALA A 24 -1.70 1.13 -8.42
CA ALA A 24 -2.11 0.66 -7.11
C ALA A 24 -3.20 1.56 -6.50
N ARG A 25 -3.02 2.88 -6.54
CA ARG A 25 -4.01 3.85 -6.06
C ARG A 25 -5.32 3.76 -6.84
N ARG A 26 -5.27 3.65 -8.16
CA ARG A 26 -6.48 3.55 -9.00
C ARG A 26 -7.22 2.23 -8.79
N HIS A 27 -6.49 1.13 -8.60
CA HIS A 27 -7.09 -0.16 -8.25
C HIS A 27 -7.87 -0.07 -6.92
N LEU A 28 -7.24 0.45 -5.87
CA LEU A 28 -7.90 0.66 -4.57
C LEU A 28 -9.12 1.57 -4.69
N HIS A 29 -9.01 2.64 -5.48
CA HIS A 29 -10.10 3.58 -5.71
C HIS A 29 -11.31 2.96 -6.42
N GLN A 30 -11.07 2.05 -7.37
CA GLN A 30 -12.11 1.35 -8.10
C GLN A 30 -12.87 0.31 -7.26
N PHE A 31 -12.21 -0.28 -6.25
CA PHE A 31 -12.76 -1.35 -5.43
C PHE A 31 -12.78 -0.99 -3.95
N PRO A 32 -13.45 0.13 -3.58
CA PRO A 32 -13.46 0.60 -2.20
C PRO A 32 -14.32 -0.30 -1.32
N GLU A 33 -13.90 -0.52 -0.09
CA GLU A 33 -14.65 -1.24 0.93
C GLU A 33 -14.78 -0.37 2.18
N LEU A 34 -15.93 -0.46 2.85
CA LEU A 34 -16.22 0.32 4.06
C LEU A 34 -15.41 -0.20 5.26
N SER A 35 -15.32 0.64 6.28
CA SER A 35 -14.66 0.31 7.55
C SER A 35 -15.18 -1.01 8.12
N PHE A 36 -14.29 -1.88 8.55
CA PHE A 36 -14.52 -3.26 8.99
C PHE A 36 -15.05 -4.23 7.91
N GLN A 37 -15.05 -3.84 6.66
CA GLN A 37 -15.46 -4.68 5.53
C GLN A 37 -14.35 -4.82 4.48
N GLU A 38 -13.14 -4.36 4.77
CA GLU A 38 -11.98 -4.24 3.85
C GLU A 38 -11.32 -5.60 3.55
N LYS A 39 -12.11 -6.64 3.34
CA LYS A 39 -11.62 -8.01 3.16
C LYS A 39 -10.80 -8.17 1.89
N SER A 40 -11.32 -7.71 0.76
CA SER A 40 -10.65 -7.84 -0.54
C SER A 40 -9.46 -6.89 -0.64
N THR A 41 -9.59 -5.69 -0.10
CA THR A 41 -8.52 -4.70 0.00
C THR A 41 -7.34 -5.25 0.80
N ALA A 42 -7.60 -5.80 2.00
CA ALA A 42 -6.58 -6.40 2.85
C ALA A 42 -5.92 -7.63 2.20
N GLN A 43 -6.71 -8.45 1.47
CA GLN A 43 -6.17 -9.58 0.73
C GLN A 43 -5.19 -9.09 -0.34
N TRP A 44 -5.61 -8.16 -1.17
CA TRP A 44 -4.80 -7.64 -2.28
C TRP A 44 -3.51 -6.94 -1.79
N VAL A 45 -3.59 -6.13 -0.74
CA VAL A 45 -2.44 -5.48 -0.12
C VAL A 45 -1.47 -6.52 0.45
N GLY A 46 -2.00 -7.50 1.18
CA GLY A 46 -1.21 -8.57 1.78
C GLY A 46 -0.49 -9.44 0.75
N ASP A 47 -1.14 -9.74 -0.38
CA ASP A 47 -0.54 -10.54 -1.46
C ASP A 47 0.64 -9.80 -2.10
N LYS A 48 0.54 -8.49 -2.32
CA LYS A 48 1.65 -7.67 -2.81
C LYS A 48 2.83 -7.66 -1.84
N LEU A 49 2.57 -7.43 -0.56
CA LEU A 49 3.61 -7.42 0.47
C LEU A 49 4.30 -8.78 0.58
N GLN A 50 3.53 -9.87 0.52
CA GLN A 50 4.09 -11.22 0.54
C GLN A 50 4.94 -11.52 -0.70
N ALA A 51 4.53 -11.05 -1.88
CA ALA A 51 5.31 -11.19 -3.11
C ALA A 51 6.66 -10.42 -3.05
N TRP A 52 6.74 -9.36 -2.25
CA TRP A 52 8.00 -8.61 -2.01
C TRP A 52 8.82 -9.15 -0.83
N GLY A 53 8.48 -10.33 -0.31
CA GLY A 53 9.26 -11.01 0.72
C GLY A 53 8.91 -10.63 2.16
N TYR A 54 7.83 -9.89 2.39
CA TYR A 54 7.36 -9.60 3.73
C TYR A 54 6.67 -10.82 4.36
N GLN A 55 6.89 -11.02 5.65
CA GLN A 55 6.07 -11.93 6.46
C GLN A 55 4.77 -11.22 6.83
N VAL A 56 3.65 -11.70 6.31
CA VAL A 56 2.34 -11.06 6.47
C VAL A 56 1.49 -11.82 7.49
N THR A 57 1.07 -11.12 8.54
CA THR A 57 0.07 -11.58 9.51
C THR A 57 -1.26 -10.91 9.17
N ARG A 58 -2.28 -11.69 8.85
CA ARG A 58 -3.61 -11.23 8.43
C ARG A 58 -4.61 -11.25 9.57
N ASN A 59 -5.75 -10.59 9.38
CA ASN A 59 -6.87 -10.54 10.32
C ASN A 59 -6.50 -9.94 11.68
N VAL A 60 -5.68 -8.91 11.68
CA VAL A 60 -5.32 -8.16 12.88
C VAL A 60 -6.38 -7.09 13.12
N GLY A 61 -7.13 -7.21 14.22
CA GLY A 61 -8.20 -6.27 14.54
C GLY A 61 -9.37 -6.28 13.54
N GLY A 62 -9.66 -7.44 12.94
CA GLY A 62 -10.65 -7.60 11.88
C GLY A 62 -9.97 -7.95 10.55
N HIS A 63 -10.05 -7.08 9.56
CA HIS A 63 -9.40 -7.27 8.25
C HIS A 63 -8.00 -6.64 8.14
N GLY A 64 -7.51 -5.98 9.19
CA GLY A 64 -6.17 -5.40 9.20
C GLY A 64 -5.06 -6.44 8.99
N LEU A 65 -3.88 -5.98 8.60
CA LEU A 65 -2.71 -6.82 8.44
C LEU A 65 -1.45 -6.13 8.97
N VAL A 66 -0.47 -6.94 9.37
CA VAL A 66 0.88 -6.50 9.73
C VAL A 66 1.86 -7.24 8.85
N ALA A 67 2.72 -6.50 8.16
CA ALA A 67 3.77 -7.06 7.33
C ALA A 67 5.14 -6.70 7.93
N THR A 68 5.98 -7.69 8.12
CA THR A 68 7.31 -7.52 8.72
C THR A 68 8.38 -7.89 7.71
N LEU A 69 9.35 -6.99 7.54
CA LEU A 69 10.59 -7.25 6.82
C LEU A 69 11.74 -7.22 7.84
N LYS A 70 12.33 -8.36 8.12
CA LYS A 70 13.48 -8.44 9.02
C LYS A 70 14.78 -8.28 8.23
N ASN A 71 15.56 -7.26 8.58
CA ASN A 71 16.84 -6.93 7.92
C ASN A 71 17.94 -6.66 8.94
N GLY A 72 18.26 -7.65 9.74
CA GLY A 72 19.35 -7.58 10.74
C GLY A 72 18.84 -7.25 12.15
N GLU A 73 19.79 -6.89 13.00
CA GLU A 73 19.57 -6.55 14.41
C GLU A 73 19.45 -5.05 14.58
N GLY A 74 18.60 -4.58 15.47
CA GLY A 74 18.43 -3.17 15.76
C GLY A 74 16.99 -2.78 16.08
N LYS A 75 16.73 -1.46 16.07
CA LYS A 75 15.38 -0.92 16.33
C LYS A 75 14.50 -1.09 15.09
N GLY A 76 13.26 -1.52 15.30
CA GLY A 76 12.24 -1.56 14.26
C GLY A 76 11.61 -0.18 14.02
N ILE A 77 11.17 0.04 12.79
CA ILE A 77 10.33 1.18 12.38
C ILE A 77 9.01 0.61 11.90
N ALA A 78 7.90 1.20 12.32
CA ALA A 78 6.57 0.86 11.84
C ALA A 78 6.00 2.02 11.01
N LEU A 79 5.40 1.70 9.87
CA LEU A 79 4.63 2.60 9.04
C LEU A 79 3.18 2.12 9.01
N ARG A 80 2.22 3.05 8.97
CA ARG A 80 0.79 2.74 8.99
C ARG A 80 0.04 3.47 7.89
N ALA A 81 -0.96 2.83 7.31
CA ALA A 81 -1.96 3.42 6.45
C ALA A 81 -3.34 2.83 6.75
N ASP A 82 -4.38 3.64 6.59
CA ASP A 82 -5.77 3.21 6.64
C ASP A 82 -6.21 2.69 5.26
N MET A 83 -7.16 1.74 5.22
CA MET A 83 -7.60 1.10 3.98
C MET A 83 -9.08 1.31 3.66
N ASP A 84 -9.85 1.83 4.61
CA ASP A 84 -11.30 1.95 4.50
C ASP A 84 -11.74 3.11 3.60
N ALA A 85 -12.89 2.93 2.99
CA ALA A 85 -13.61 3.94 2.21
C ALA A 85 -14.82 4.48 2.98
N LEU A 86 -15.49 5.47 2.41
CA LEU A 86 -16.66 6.13 2.98
C LEU A 86 -17.95 5.77 2.25
N PRO A 87 -19.11 5.80 2.93
CA PRO A 87 -20.42 5.56 2.33
C PRO A 87 -20.89 6.79 1.54
N ILE A 88 -20.20 7.10 0.45
CA ILE A 88 -20.42 8.25 -0.40
C ILE A 88 -20.53 7.77 -1.85
N GLN A 89 -21.55 8.26 -2.57
CA GLN A 89 -21.67 7.99 -4.01
C GLN A 89 -20.65 8.83 -4.78
N GLU A 90 -19.81 8.17 -5.56
CA GLU A 90 -18.86 8.87 -6.42
C GLU A 90 -19.56 9.41 -7.67
N GLU A 91 -19.28 10.68 -8.01
CA GLU A 91 -19.81 11.38 -9.19
C GLU A 91 -18.71 11.90 -10.12
N THR A 92 -17.46 11.45 -9.94
CA THR A 92 -16.29 12.00 -10.67
C THR A 92 -16.25 11.62 -12.14
N GLN A 93 -16.94 10.56 -12.56
CA GLN A 93 -16.94 10.00 -13.93
C GLN A 93 -15.54 9.69 -14.47
N LYS A 94 -14.57 9.43 -13.58
CA LYS A 94 -13.21 9.07 -13.97
C LYS A 94 -13.16 7.62 -14.46
N PRO A 95 -12.22 7.26 -15.36
CA PRO A 95 -12.05 5.88 -15.83
C PRO A 95 -11.77 4.87 -14.70
N TYR A 96 -11.32 5.36 -13.55
CA TYR A 96 -11.04 4.60 -12.34
C TYR A 96 -12.01 4.91 -11.19
N ALA A 97 -13.19 5.47 -11.49
CA ALA A 97 -14.22 5.69 -10.49
C ALA A 97 -14.65 4.39 -9.81
N SER A 98 -15.17 4.51 -8.60
CA SER A 98 -15.66 3.38 -7.81
C SER A 98 -16.64 2.51 -8.59
N GLN A 99 -16.44 1.21 -8.55
CA GLN A 99 -17.37 0.20 -9.08
C GLN A 99 -18.38 -0.28 -8.02
N HIS A 100 -18.27 0.21 -6.79
CA HIS A 100 -19.18 -0.09 -5.69
C HIS A 100 -20.10 1.11 -5.46
N ALA A 101 -21.37 0.97 -5.87
CA ALA A 101 -22.37 2.02 -5.69
C ALA A 101 -22.47 2.45 -4.22
N GLY A 102 -22.49 3.76 -3.97
CA GLY A 102 -22.57 4.31 -2.62
C GLY A 102 -21.30 4.19 -1.77
N THR A 103 -20.18 3.81 -2.37
CA THR A 103 -18.91 3.67 -1.64
C THR A 103 -17.78 4.33 -2.43
N MET A 104 -17.00 5.19 -1.78
CA MET A 104 -15.91 5.94 -2.42
C MET A 104 -14.73 6.16 -1.47
N HIS A 105 -13.52 6.11 -1.97
CA HIS A 105 -12.34 6.61 -1.27
C HIS A 105 -12.28 8.15 -1.29
N ALA A 106 -13.21 8.79 -0.55
CA ALA A 106 -13.32 10.24 -0.50
C ALA A 106 -12.42 10.89 0.56
N CYS A 107 -11.77 10.11 1.43
CA CYS A 107 -10.79 10.58 2.43
C CYS A 107 -9.33 10.45 1.97
N GLY A 108 -9.07 9.72 0.87
CA GLY A 108 -7.73 9.54 0.33
C GLY A 108 -6.96 8.35 0.91
N HIS A 109 -7.61 7.41 1.60
CA HIS A 109 -6.96 6.22 2.16
C HIS A 109 -6.42 5.27 1.08
N ASP A 110 -6.97 5.30 -0.13
CA ASP A 110 -6.40 4.67 -1.32
C ASP A 110 -4.99 5.22 -1.64
N GLY A 111 -4.80 6.53 -1.52
CA GLY A 111 -3.51 7.19 -1.67
C GLY A 111 -2.54 6.83 -0.53
N HIS A 112 -3.01 6.82 0.72
CA HIS A 112 -2.20 6.43 1.88
C HIS A 112 -1.69 4.99 1.74
N THR A 113 -2.57 4.07 1.39
CA THR A 113 -2.22 2.66 1.17
C THR A 113 -1.26 2.49 0.00
N ALA A 114 -1.49 3.19 -1.13
CA ALA A 114 -0.58 3.14 -2.28
C ALA A 114 0.81 3.68 -1.94
N MET A 115 0.92 4.79 -1.20
CA MET A 115 2.21 5.35 -0.74
C MET A 115 2.94 4.37 0.18
N LEU A 116 2.23 3.73 1.11
CA LEU A 116 2.83 2.73 1.99
C LEU A 116 3.32 1.51 1.23
N LEU A 117 2.55 1.03 0.25
CA LEU A 117 2.97 -0.07 -0.64
C LEU A 117 4.22 0.31 -1.43
N GLY A 118 4.29 1.53 -1.97
CA GLY A 118 5.49 2.00 -2.67
C GLY A 118 6.72 2.04 -1.77
N ALA A 119 6.58 2.56 -0.55
CA ALA A 119 7.65 2.54 0.43
C ALA A 119 8.09 1.10 0.77
N ALA A 120 7.14 0.19 1.00
CA ALA A 120 7.42 -1.21 1.28
C ALA A 120 8.15 -1.90 0.12
N GLN A 121 7.74 -1.64 -1.12
CA GLN A 121 8.41 -2.18 -2.30
C GLN A 121 9.86 -1.71 -2.36
N GLN A 122 10.12 -0.42 -2.19
CA GLN A 122 11.49 0.11 -2.20
C GLN A 122 12.32 -0.45 -1.06
N LEU A 123 11.79 -0.53 0.14
CA LEU A 123 12.49 -1.13 1.29
C LEU A 123 12.84 -2.60 1.07
N SER A 124 12.02 -3.34 0.34
CA SER A 124 12.33 -4.75 0.00
C SER A 124 13.51 -4.89 -0.96
N LEU A 125 13.79 -3.86 -1.76
CA LEU A 125 14.87 -3.87 -2.77
C LEU A 125 16.22 -3.39 -2.21
N ILE A 126 16.23 -2.49 -1.23
CA ILE A 126 17.47 -1.90 -0.70
C ILE A 126 18.20 -2.77 0.32
N HIS A 127 17.62 -3.90 0.69
CA HIS A 127 18.15 -4.78 1.74
C HIS A 127 18.79 -6.07 1.19
N ILE A 128 19.19 -5.98 -0.02
CA ILE A 128 19.92 -7.09 -0.66
C ILE A 128 21.40 -7.01 -0.33
#